data_3a1771bcd6b2d81d5070087a4691e911
#
_entry.id   3a1771bcd6b2d81d5070087a4691e911
#
_cell.length_a   1.000
_cell.length_b   1.000
_cell.length_c   1.000
_cell.angle_alpha   90.00
_cell.angle_beta   90.00
_cell.angle_gamma   90.00
#
_symmetry.space_group_name_H-M   'P 1'
#
loop_
_entity.id
_entity.type
_entity.pdbx_description
1 polymer ?
#
loop_
_entity_poly.entity_id
_entity_poly.type
_entity_poly.pdbx_seq_one_letter_code
_entity_poly.pdbx_strand_id
1 'polypeptide(L)'
;MKALPFEQGFFDNKSGGVMGRYIMALDQGTTSSRCILFDKKGDIISKSSKEYEQIYPKEGWVEHNPLDIYNSQYSTAIDSMLQADISPSDIAAIGITNQRETTIVWDKETGEPVHHAIVWQCRRTSEYCDSLKEKGLTDKFREKTGLVIDAYFSG
;
A
#
# COMPACT_ATOMS: atom_id res chain seq x y z
N MET A 1 13.07 18.22 0.38
CA MET A 1 11.85 18.20 1.22
C MET A 1 12.12 17.24 2.36
N LYS A 2 12.19 17.68 3.62
CA LYS A 2 12.41 16.78 4.74
C LYS A 2 11.24 15.79 4.76
N ALA A 3 11.52 14.48 4.87
CA ALA A 3 10.50 13.50 5.12
C ALA A 3 9.55 14.04 6.19
N LEU A 4 8.25 14.08 5.86
CA LEU A 4 7.25 14.54 6.81
C LEU A 4 7.37 13.68 8.07
N PRO A 5 7.28 14.24 9.27
CA PRO A 5 7.52 13.56 10.53
C PRO A 5 6.36 12.61 10.87
N PHE A 6 6.13 11.63 10.01
CA PHE A 6 5.17 10.55 10.30
C PHE A 6 5.72 9.62 11.39
N GLU A 7 7.06 9.50 11.49
CA GLU A 7 7.68 8.60 12.47
C GLU A 7 7.75 9.17 13.89
N GLN A 8 7.78 10.48 14.10
CA GLN A 8 7.98 11.04 15.45
C GLN A 8 6.68 11.39 16.19
N GLY A 9 5.57 11.65 15.48
CA GLY A 9 4.30 12.03 16.13
C GLY A 9 3.43 10.85 16.57
N PHE A 10 3.61 9.66 15.99
CA PHE A 10 2.76 8.50 16.26
C PHE A 10 3.27 7.59 17.40
N PHE A 11 4.55 7.66 17.76
CA PHE A 11 5.16 6.74 18.73
C PHE A 11 5.72 7.40 19.99
N ASP A 12 5.71 8.72 20.12
CA ASP A 12 6.20 9.41 21.32
C ASP A 12 5.14 9.43 22.44
N ASN A 13 4.77 8.24 22.93
CA ASN A 13 3.90 8.10 24.10
C ASN A 13 4.75 8.03 25.38
N LYS A 14 5.34 9.13 25.79
CA LYS A 14 6.02 9.32 27.09
C LYS A 14 5.13 10.01 28.12
N SER A 15 3.84 9.69 28.14
CA SER A 15 3.00 10.12 29.29
C SER A 15 1.97 9.06 29.60
N GLY A 16 2.01 8.62 30.84
CA GLY A 16 1.25 7.55 31.45
C GLY A 16 -0.18 7.30 30.97
N GLY A 17 -0.40 6.13 30.38
CA GLY A 17 -1.55 5.36 30.73
C GLY A 17 -2.90 5.72 30.14
N VAL A 18 -3.03 6.12 28.87
CA VAL A 18 -4.31 5.90 28.16
C VAL A 18 -4.02 4.93 27.01
N MET A 19 -4.33 3.65 27.18
CA MET A 19 -4.36 2.71 26.07
C MET A 19 -5.37 3.22 25.05
N GLY A 20 -4.93 3.45 23.81
CA GLY A 20 -5.80 3.83 22.72
C GLY A 20 -7.03 2.94 22.63
N ARG A 21 -8.14 3.50 22.18
CA ARG A 21 -9.46 2.84 22.22
C ARG A 21 -9.84 2.21 20.90
N TYR A 22 -9.14 2.59 19.82
CA TYR A 22 -9.51 2.24 18.45
C TYR A 22 -8.37 1.55 17.72
N ILE A 23 -8.71 0.74 16.75
CA ILE A 23 -7.78 0.13 15.79
C ILE A 23 -8.03 0.78 14.43
N MET A 24 -6.95 1.23 13.80
CA MET A 24 -6.98 1.77 12.44
C MET A 24 -6.55 0.69 11.46
N ALA A 25 -7.39 0.36 10.49
CA ALA A 25 -7.06 -0.51 9.37
C ALA A 25 -6.86 0.32 8.10
N LEU A 26 -5.64 0.26 7.54
CA LEU A 26 -5.29 0.89 6.28
C LEU A 26 -5.29 -0.18 5.17
N ASP A 27 -6.21 -0.05 4.23
CA ASP A 27 -6.38 -0.97 3.11
C ASP A 27 -5.98 -0.29 1.81
N GLN A 28 -4.78 -0.62 1.32
CA GLN A 28 -4.27 -0.12 0.06
C GLN A 28 -4.69 -1.04 -1.08
N GLY A 29 -5.79 -0.70 -1.71
CA GLY A 29 -6.28 -1.41 -2.90
C GLY A 29 -5.60 -0.96 -4.18
N THR A 30 -5.94 -1.60 -5.31
CA THR A 30 -5.39 -1.29 -6.63
C THR A 30 -5.94 0.02 -7.20
N THR A 31 -7.20 0.34 -6.93
CA THR A 31 -7.89 1.50 -7.50
C THR A 31 -8.22 2.57 -6.46
N SER A 32 -8.11 2.24 -5.19
CA SER A 32 -8.46 3.15 -4.10
C SER A 32 -7.74 2.78 -2.82
N SER A 33 -7.50 3.78 -1.99
CA SER A 33 -7.05 3.65 -0.60
C SER A 33 -8.26 3.71 0.32
N ARG A 34 -8.21 2.99 1.44
CA ARG A 34 -9.27 2.97 2.44
C ARG A 34 -8.70 2.99 3.84
N CYS A 35 -9.38 3.69 4.73
CA CYS A 35 -9.17 3.60 6.17
C CYS A 35 -10.48 3.22 6.86
N ILE A 36 -10.41 2.28 7.81
CA ILE A 36 -11.53 1.87 8.64
C ILE A 36 -11.08 1.93 10.09
N LEU A 37 -11.88 2.56 10.94
CA LEU A 37 -11.67 2.60 12.38
C LEU A 37 -12.63 1.64 13.09
N PHE A 38 -12.07 0.81 13.95
CA PHE A 38 -12.80 -0.17 14.75
C PHE A 38 -12.69 0.16 16.24
N ASP A 39 -13.76 -0.07 16.97
CA ASP A 39 -13.73 -0.07 18.43
C ASP A 39 -13.21 -1.40 19.01
N LYS A 40 -13.20 -1.51 20.34
CA LYS A 40 -12.77 -2.73 21.07
C LYS A 40 -13.66 -3.95 20.83
N LYS A 41 -14.87 -3.76 20.34
CA LYS A 41 -15.81 -4.87 20.02
C LYS A 41 -15.67 -5.34 18.57
N GLY A 42 -14.93 -4.60 17.74
CA GLY A 42 -14.81 -4.82 16.32
C GLY A 42 -15.90 -4.12 15.50
N ASP A 43 -16.66 -3.21 16.11
CA ASP A 43 -17.65 -2.42 15.41
C ASP A 43 -16.96 -1.30 14.61
N ILE A 44 -17.44 -1.05 13.39
CA ILE A 44 -16.92 0.03 12.54
C ILE A 44 -17.44 1.37 13.06
N ILE A 45 -16.53 2.25 13.46
CA ILE A 45 -16.84 3.59 13.95
C ILE A 45 -16.86 4.61 12.81
N SER A 46 -15.91 4.50 11.90
CA SER A 46 -15.87 5.32 10.68
C SER A 46 -15.13 4.60 9.56
N LYS A 47 -15.36 5.05 8.33
CA LYS A 47 -14.57 4.64 7.17
C LYS A 47 -14.46 5.77 6.16
N SER A 48 -13.30 5.88 5.54
CA SER A 48 -13.05 6.76 4.39
C SER A 48 -12.40 5.98 3.26
N SER A 49 -12.72 6.34 2.02
CA SER A 49 -12.13 5.73 0.82
C SER A 49 -11.88 6.80 -0.21
N LYS A 50 -10.76 6.71 -0.93
CA LYS A 50 -10.36 7.66 -1.97
C LYS A 50 -9.75 6.92 -3.14
N GLU A 51 -10.28 7.16 -4.33
CA GLU A 51 -9.71 6.68 -5.59
C GLU A 51 -8.49 7.51 -5.97
N TYR A 52 -7.62 6.93 -6.78
CA TYR A 52 -6.47 7.61 -7.38
C TYR A 52 -6.28 7.19 -8.84
N GLU A 53 -5.54 7.97 -9.58
CA GLU A 53 -5.38 7.81 -11.02
C GLU A 53 -4.67 6.52 -11.38
N GLN A 54 -5.19 5.85 -12.41
CA GLN A 54 -4.56 4.69 -13.05
C GLN A 54 -3.86 5.18 -14.32
N ILE A 55 -2.58 4.89 -14.47
CA ILE A 55 -1.76 5.38 -15.58
C ILE A 55 -1.53 4.23 -16.57
N TYR A 56 -1.86 4.44 -17.84
CA TYR A 56 -1.72 3.47 -18.93
C TYR A 56 -0.77 4.00 -20.00
N PRO A 57 0.56 3.91 -19.82
CA PRO A 57 1.52 4.53 -20.76
C PRO A 57 1.49 3.92 -22.15
N LYS A 58 1.19 2.62 -22.24
CA LYS A 58 1.09 1.83 -23.49
C LYS A 58 0.06 0.71 -23.29
N GLU A 59 -0.33 0.08 -24.39
CA GLU A 59 -1.17 -1.12 -24.33
C GLU A 59 -0.55 -2.20 -23.43
N GLY A 60 -1.33 -2.73 -22.51
CA GLY A 60 -0.89 -3.73 -21.55
C GLY A 60 0.00 -3.21 -20.41
N TRP A 61 0.33 -1.92 -20.37
CA TRP A 61 1.10 -1.32 -19.28
C TRP A 61 0.19 -0.65 -18.27
N VAL A 62 0.45 -0.90 -17.00
CA VAL A 62 -0.29 -0.29 -15.89
C VAL A 62 0.70 0.23 -14.85
N GLU A 63 0.55 1.49 -14.51
CA GLU A 63 1.40 2.19 -13.53
C GLU A 63 0.56 3.02 -12.58
N HIS A 64 1.10 3.27 -11.40
CA HIS A 64 0.55 4.24 -10.46
C HIS A 64 1.63 5.24 -10.05
N ASN A 65 1.20 6.47 -9.76
CA ASN A 65 2.06 7.44 -9.10
C ASN A 65 2.20 7.07 -7.61
N PRO A 66 3.40 6.76 -7.09
CA PRO A 66 3.58 6.41 -5.70
C PRO A 66 3.12 7.49 -4.70
N LEU A 67 3.23 8.77 -5.08
CA LEU A 67 2.79 9.87 -4.24
C LEU A 67 1.26 9.94 -4.14
N ASP A 68 0.53 9.57 -5.20
CA ASP A 68 -0.94 9.52 -5.15
C ASP A 68 -1.41 8.37 -4.25
N ILE A 69 -0.74 7.21 -4.30
CA ILE A 69 -0.98 6.11 -3.36
C ILE A 69 -0.79 6.59 -1.91
N TYR A 70 0.35 7.21 -1.62
CA TYR A 70 0.66 7.70 -0.28
C TYR A 70 -0.35 8.76 0.19
N ASN A 71 -0.58 9.80 -0.63
CA ASN A 71 -1.45 10.91 -0.29
C ASN A 71 -2.91 10.48 -0.11
N SER A 72 -3.41 9.57 -0.95
CA SER A 72 -4.77 9.05 -0.81
C SER A 72 -4.92 8.23 0.48
N GLN A 73 -3.96 7.37 0.82
CA GLN A 73 -3.99 6.60 2.06
C GLN A 73 -3.89 7.51 3.30
N TYR A 74 -2.99 8.48 3.28
CA TYR A 74 -2.84 9.45 4.36
C TYR A 74 -4.11 10.28 4.57
N SER A 75 -4.70 10.76 3.47
CA SER A 75 -5.97 11.50 3.49
C SER A 75 -7.12 10.69 4.10
N THR A 76 -7.26 9.40 3.69
CA THR A 76 -8.33 8.55 4.25
C THR A 76 -8.17 8.30 5.74
N ALA A 77 -6.93 8.19 6.23
CA ALA A 77 -6.67 8.05 7.67
C ALA A 77 -7.13 9.29 8.45
N ILE A 78 -6.78 10.49 7.97
CA ILE A 78 -7.21 11.75 8.58
C ILE A 78 -8.73 11.89 8.53
N ASP A 79 -9.32 11.67 7.37
CA ASP A 79 -10.76 11.81 7.17
C ASP A 79 -11.55 10.87 8.09
N SER A 80 -11.08 9.63 8.27
CA SER A 80 -11.72 8.68 9.18
C SER A 80 -11.65 9.13 10.64
N MET A 81 -10.52 9.68 11.09
CA MET A 81 -10.38 10.22 12.45
C MET A 81 -11.28 11.44 12.66
N LEU A 82 -11.34 12.35 11.69
CA LEU A 82 -12.20 13.54 11.76
C LEU A 82 -13.68 13.17 11.80
N GLN A 83 -14.11 12.20 10.98
CA GLN A 83 -15.51 11.72 10.98
C GLN A 83 -15.93 11.11 12.32
N ALA A 84 -15.00 10.49 13.03
CA ALA A 84 -15.26 9.86 14.33
C ALA A 84 -15.00 10.81 15.53
N ASP A 85 -14.55 12.04 15.28
CA ASP A 85 -14.14 13.00 16.32
C ASP A 85 -13.11 12.41 17.29
N ILE A 86 -12.09 11.72 16.76
CA ILE A 86 -11.02 11.09 17.54
C ILE A 86 -9.66 11.66 17.17
N SER A 87 -8.73 11.60 18.11
CA SER A 87 -7.35 12.05 17.93
C SER A 87 -6.40 10.87 17.65
N PRO A 88 -5.19 11.13 17.10
CA PRO A 88 -4.17 10.09 16.93
C PRO A 88 -3.82 9.33 18.21
N SER A 89 -3.90 9.99 19.38
CA SER A 89 -3.65 9.36 20.69
C SER A 89 -4.71 8.33 21.10
N ASP A 90 -5.87 8.34 20.45
CA ASP A 90 -6.93 7.35 20.65
C ASP A 90 -6.68 6.05 19.88
N ILE A 91 -5.73 6.04 18.94
CA ILE A 91 -5.39 4.86 18.13
C ILE A 91 -4.44 3.96 18.93
N ALA A 92 -4.89 2.74 19.23
CA ALA A 92 -4.11 1.74 19.96
C ALA A 92 -3.15 0.96 19.05
N ALA A 93 -3.55 0.71 17.79
CA ALA A 93 -2.78 -0.03 16.81
C ALA A 93 -3.21 0.30 15.38
N ILE A 94 -2.28 0.10 14.44
CA ILE A 94 -2.53 0.25 13.01
C ILE A 94 -2.25 -1.09 12.35
N GLY A 95 -3.24 -1.60 11.59
CA GLY A 95 -3.08 -2.73 10.67
C GLY A 95 -3.00 -2.22 9.25
N ILE A 96 -2.08 -2.77 8.46
CA ILE A 96 -1.88 -2.36 7.06
C ILE A 96 -2.00 -3.57 6.16
N THR A 97 -2.83 -3.46 5.11
CA THR A 97 -2.76 -4.35 3.97
C THR A 97 -2.29 -3.58 2.74
N ASN A 98 -1.30 -4.13 2.03
CA ASN A 98 -0.67 -3.47 0.89
C ASN A 98 -1.34 -3.83 -0.44
N GLN A 99 -1.04 -3.06 -1.47
CA GLN A 99 -1.26 -3.45 -2.85
C GLN A 99 -0.17 -4.46 -3.23
N ARG A 100 -0.50 -5.76 -3.17
CA ARG A 100 0.44 -6.86 -3.39
C ARG A 100 1.04 -6.81 -4.79
N GLU A 101 2.27 -7.33 -4.95
CA GLU A 101 3.02 -7.46 -6.21
C GLU A 101 3.30 -6.11 -6.92
N THR A 102 3.01 -4.99 -6.28
CA THR A 102 3.32 -3.66 -6.79
C THR A 102 4.62 -3.17 -6.15
N THR A 103 5.63 -2.89 -6.97
CA THR A 103 6.96 -2.51 -6.50
C THR A 103 7.18 -1.01 -6.66
N ILE A 104 7.67 -0.38 -5.59
CA ILE A 104 8.07 1.02 -5.57
C ILE A 104 9.54 1.11 -5.18
N VAL A 105 10.31 1.88 -5.93
CA VAL A 105 11.70 2.22 -5.61
C VAL A 105 11.79 3.74 -5.46
N TRP A 106 12.42 4.18 -4.36
CA TRP A 106 12.58 5.61 -4.07
C TRP A 106 14.01 5.92 -3.62
N ASP A 107 14.42 7.17 -3.81
CA ASP A 107 15.68 7.67 -3.29
C ASP A 107 15.61 7.78 -1.76
N LYS A 108 16.58 7.17 -1.08
CA LYS A 108 16.58 7.09 0.38
C LYS A 108 16.74 8.44 1.08
N GLU A 109 17.46 9.37 0.45
CA GLU A 109 17.78 10.67 1.05
C GLU A 109 16.68 11.70 0.81
N THR A 110 16.09 11.68 -0.39
CA THR A 110 15.06 12.65 -0.79
C THR A 110 13.64 12.15 -0.52
N GLY A 111 13.42 10.84 -0.51
CA GLY A 111 12.10 10.22 -0.45
C GLY A 111 11.34 10.24 -1.78
N GLU A 112 11.97 10.75 -2.86
CA GLU A 112 11.32 10.84 -4.17
C GLU A 112 11.32 9.47 -4.87
N PRO A 113 10.20 9.04 -5.45
CA PRO A 113 10.16 7.81 -6.24
C PRO A 113 10.97 7.99 -7.52
N VAL A 114 11.78 6.99 -7.86
CA VAL A 114 12.63 7.02 -9.08
C VAL A 114 11.84 6.73 -10.36
N HIS A 115 10.65 6.14 -10.22
CA HIS A 115 9.74 5.80 -11.32
C HIS A 115 8.33 5.58 -10.76
N HIS A 116 7.31 5.62 -11.62
CA HIS A 116 5.99 5.14 -11.27
C HIS A 116 6.03 3.69 -10.76
N ALA A 117 5.15 3.34 -9.86
CA ALA A 117 4.97 1.97 -9.40
C ALA A 117 4.46 1.11 -10.56
N ILE A 118 5.15 0.01 -10.85
CA ILE A 118 4.67 -0.98 -11.82
C ILE A 118 3.67 -1.87 -11.10
N VAL A 119 2.43 -1.90 -11.62
CA VAL A 119 1.32 -2.57 -10.97
C VAL A 119 1.26 -4.04 -11.37
N TRP A 120 0.76 -4.91 -10.49
CA TRP A 120 0.59 -6.34 -10.72
C TRP A 120 -0.20 -6.70 -12.01
N GLN A 121 -1.06 -5.81 -12.49
CA GLN A 121 -1.82 -5.96 -13.73
C GLN A 121 -0.98 -5.69 -14.99
N CYS A 122 0.22 -5.10 -14.83
CA CYS A 122 1.07 -4.74 -15.95
C CYS A 122 1.60 -5.97 -16.66
N ARG A 123 1.51 -5.97 -18.00
CA ARG A 123 1.93 -7.10 -18.85
C ARG A 123 3.26 -6.85 -19.58
N ARG A 124 4.01 -5.79 -19.19
CA ARG A 124 5.28 -5.42 -19.88
C ARG A 124 6.35 -6.51 -19.86
N THR A 125 6.32 -7.41 -18.87
CA THR A 125 7.28 -8.51 -18.72
C THR A 125 6.74 -9.84 -19.25
N SER A 126 5.56 -9.88 -19.89
CA SER A 126 4.94 -11.13 -20.36
C SER A 126 5.82 -11.91 -21.32
N GLU A 127 6.43 -11.24 -22.33
CA GLU A 127 7.33 -11.87 -23.30
C GLU A 127 8.55 -12.48 -22.61
N TYR A 128 9.10 -11.80 -21.60
CA TYR A 128 10.21 -12.33 -20.81
C TYR A 128 9.77 -13.59 -20.03
N CYS A 129 8.62 -13.56 -19.39
CA CYS A 129 8.07 -14.72 -18.69
C CYS A 129 7.86 -15.91 -19.64
N ASP A 130 7.35 -15.66 -20.84
CA ASP A 130 7.16 -16.70 -21.84
C ASP A 130 8.50 -17.29 -22.31
N SER A 131 9.53 -16.46 -22.50
CA SER A 131 10.89 -16.94 -22.82
C SER A 131 11.47 -17.86 -21.73
N LEU A 132 11.14 -17.64 -20.45
CA LEU A 132 11.56 -18.50 -19.35
C LEU A 132 10.83 -19.85 -19.37
N LYS A 133 9.55 -19.85 -19.73
CA LYS A 133 8.74 -21.10 -19.90
C LYS A 133 9.29 -21.93 -21.05
N GLU A 134 9.59 -21.31 -22.21
CA GLU A 134 10.22 -21.95 -23.38
C GLU A 134 11.57 -22.58 -23.03
N LYS A 135 12.34 -21.99 -22.13
CA LYS A 135 13.59 -22.55 -21.59
C LYS A 135 13.37 -23.73 -20.61
N GLY A 136 12.12 -24.16 -20.38
CA GLY A 136 11.79 -25.27 -19.49
C GLY A 136 11.97 -24.97 -18.01
N LEU A 137 11.92 -23.70 -17.60
CA LEU A 137 12.17 -23.30 -16.21
C LEU A 137 10.93 -23.37 -15.31
N THR A 138 9.76 -23.73 -15.85
CA THR A 138 8.47 -23.73 -15.12
C THR A 138 8.51 -24.56 -13.85
N ASP A 139 8.97 -25.82 -13.93
CA ASP A 139 9.01 -26.72 -12.77
C ASP A 139 10.01 -26.26 -11.72
N LYS A 140 11.17 -25.74 -12.16
CA LYS A 140 12.18 -25.19 -11.28
C LYS A 140 11.66 -23.99 -10.48
N PHE A 141 10.94 -23.08 -11.13
CA PHE A 141 10.32 -21.94 -10.45
C PHE A 141 9.25 -22.42 -9.44
N ARG A 142 8.38 -23.33 -9.87
CA ARG A 142 7.34 -23.87 -9.01
C ARG A 142 7.90 -24.59 -7.79
N GLU A 143 8.93 -25.40 -7.97
CA GLU A 143 9.61 -26.09 -6.87
C GLU A 143 10.22 -25.13 -5.85
N LYS A 144 10.83 -24.04 -6.34
CA LYS A 144 11.54 -23.07 -5.50
C LYS A 144 10.63 -22.05 -4.81
N THR A 145 9.53 -21.65 -5.45
CA THR A 145 8.72 -20.49 -5.01
C THR A 145 7.28 -20.86 -4.70
N GLY A 146 6.79 -22.00 -5.20
CA GLY A 146 5.37 -22.35 -5.20
C GLY A 146 4.54 -21.60 -6.25
N LEU A 147 5.14 -20.67 -7.00
CA LEU A 147 4.46 -19.78 -7.94
C LEU A 147 4.65 -20.22 -9.39
N VAL A 148 3.80 -19.69 -10.27
CA VAL A 148 3.97 -19.82 -11.72
C VAL A 148 4.83 -18.69 -12.28
N ILE A 149 5.43 -18.88 -13.46
CA ILE A 149 6.12 -17.79 -14.17
C ILE A 149 5.05 -16.93 -14.85
N ASP A 150 4.80 -15.75 -14.33
CA ASP A 150 3.85 -14.80 -14.89
C ASP A 150 4.22 -13.36 -14.53
N ALA A 151 3.92 -12.41 -15.41
CA ALA A 151 4.13 -10.99 -15.19
C ALA A 151 3.40 -10.46 -13.93
N TYR A 152 2.38 -11.15 -13.45
CA TYR A 152 1.69 -10.86 -12.21
C TYR A 152 2.62 -10.84 -10.97
N PHE A 153 3.63 -11.72 -10.93
CA PHE A 153 4.52 -11.91 -9.78
C PHE A 153 5.82 -11.11 -9.88
N SER A 154 5.77 -9.87 -10.32
CA SER A 154 6.95 -9.00 -10.43
C SER A 154 8.04 -9.58 -11.35
N GLY A 155 7.60 -10.28 -12.41
CA GLY A 155 8.46 -10.89 -13.44
C GLY A 155 9.12 -9.91 -14.37
#